data_e5f09b42facdedb569b18ec22dfebcb7
#
_entry.id   e5f09b42facdedb569b18ec22dfebcb7
#
_cell.length_a   1.000
_cell.length_b   1.000
_cell.length_c   1.000
_cell.angle_alpha   90.00
_cell.angle_beta   90.00
_cell.angle_gamma   90.00
#
_symmetry.space_group_name_H-M   'P 1'
#
loop_
_entity.id
_entity.type
_entity.pdbx_description
1 polymer ?
#
loop_
_entity_poly.entity_id
_entity_poly.type
_entity_poly.pdbx_seq_one_letter_code
_entity_poly.pdbx_strand_id
1 'polypeptide(L)'
;MTKQRDHSPVVNPALWAMIVIPTAAVIASFVTLGLAMKGSDAELPKSYATEGQALDADLALGKAARQLGIQAALDLDTTGIIVARVHSASSEPLPVRLSLTMTHVINPDRDRQIDLIATDEVGTYTGHIDADPSGRWLLQLDQKAVWRLRGRASAPANGLRLGE
;
A
#
# COMPACT_ATOMS: atom_id res chain seq x y z
N MET A 1 43.20 -72.69 -6.09
CA MET A 1 41.86 -72.29 -5.58
C MET A 1 41.88 -70.80 -5.48
N THR A 2 41.41 -70.08 -6.52
CA THR A 2 41.38 -68.60 -6.56
C THR A 2 39.96 -68.17 -6.26
N LYS A 3 39.80 -67.55 -5.10
CA LYS A 3 38.48 -67.03 -4.60
C LYS A 3 38.14 -65.77 -5.36
N GLN A 4 37.25 -65.87 -6.31
CA GLN A 4 36.68 -64.78 -7.08
C GLN A 4 35.80 -63.95 -6.12
N ARG A 5 36.17 -62.66 -5.90
CA ARG A 5 35.32 -61.72 -5.15
C ARG A 5 34.30 -61.16 -6.13
N ASP A 6 33.08 -61.60 -5.95
CA ASP A 6 31.93 -60.96 -6.59
C ASP A 6 31.82 -59.50 -6.12
N HIS A 7 32.19 -58.63 -7.00
CA HIS A 7 31.93 -57.19 -6.82
C HIS A 7 30.54 -56.90 -7.39
N SER A 8 29.53 -57.01 -6.55
CA SER A 8 28.23 -56.45 -6.91
C SER A 8 28.35 -54.92 -6.86
N PRO A 9 28.15 -54.21 -8.01
CA PRO A 9 28.41 -52.78 -8.13
C PRO A 9 27.39 -51.91 -7.41
N VAL A 10 26.34 -52.52 -6.85
CA VAL A 10 25.19 -51.80 -6.26
C VAL A 10 25.41 -51.38 -4.79
N VAL A 11 26.44 -51.85 -4.12
CA VAL A 11 26.64 -51.69 -2.67
C VAL A 11 27.93 -50.93 -2.33
N ASN A 12 28.49 -50.15 -3.23
CA ASN A 12 29.65 -49.35 -2.89
C ASN A 12 29.17 -47.99 -2.27
N PRO A 13 29.32 -47.81 -0.94
CA PRO A 13 28.82 -46.62 -0.27
C PRO A 13 29.43 -45.33 -0.81
N ALA A 14 30.64 -45.39 -1.34
CA ALA A 14 31.30 -44.25 -1.96
C ALA A 14 30.62 -43.81 -3.27
N LEU A 15 30.15 -44.76 -4.09
CA LEU A 15 29.38 -44.41 -5.31
C LEU A 15 28.03 -43.82 -4.98
N TRP A 16 27.35 -44.33 -3.97
CA TRP A 16 26.09 -43.78 -3.49
C TRP A 16 26.27 -42.37 -2.93
N ALA A 17 27.29 -42.11 -2.14
CA ALA A 17 27.62 -40.79 -1.63
C ALA A 17 27.89 -39.78 -2.74
N MET A 18 28.58 -40.21 -3.83
CA MET A 18 28.87 -39.36 -4.96
C MET A 18 27.62 -38.92 -5.76
N ILE A 19 26.55 -39.70 -5.72
CA ILE A 19 25.27 -39.36 -6.35
C ILE A 19 24.33 -38.63 -5.39
N VAL A 20 24.23 -39.10 -4.16
CA VAL A 20 23.27 -38.57 -3.17
C VAL A 20 23.61 -37.13 -2.75
N ILE A 21 24.90 -36.82 -2.57
CA ILE A 21 25.30 -35.47 -2.10
C ILE A 21 24.96 -34.40 -3.15
N PRO A 22 25.31 -34.53 -4.46
CA PRO A 22 24.92 -33.54 -5.45
C PRO A 22 23.39 -33.44 -5.62
N THR A 23 22.70 -34.59 -5.56
CA THR A 23 21.25 -34.63 -5.71
C THR A 23 20.56 -33.88 -4.55
N ALA A 24 21.02 -34.09 -3.31
CA ALA A 24 20.52 -33.37 -2.15
C ALA A 24 20.79 -31.86 -2.27
N ALA A 25 21.95 -31.46 -2.75
CA ALA A 25 22.29 -30.06 -2.97
C ALA A 25 21.36 -29.37 -4.01
N VAL A 26 21.06 -30.08 -5.10
CA VAL A 26 20.11 -29.58 -6.12
C VAL A 26 18.70 -29.42 -5.54
N ILE A 27 18.23 -30.42 -4.79
CA ILE A 27 16.90 -30.33 -4.13
C ILE A 27 16.86 -29.17 -3.15
N ALA A 28 17.88 -29.01 -2.31
CA ALA A 28 17.98 -27.90 -1.37
C ALA A 28 17.95 -26.54 -2.08
N SER A 29 18.64 -26.42 -3.21
CA SER A 29 18.66 -25.21 -4.03
C SER A 29 17.26 -24.86 -4.56
N PHE A 30 16.50 -25.83 -5.06
CA PHE A 30 15.12 -25.60 -5.51
C PHE A 30 14.17 -25.24 -4.36
N VAL A 31 14.33 -25.84 -3.18
CA VAL A 31 13.56 -25.47 -2.00
C VAL A 31 13.85 -24.02 -1.59
N THR A 32 15.13 -23.64 -1.55
CA THR A 32 15.53 -22.26 -1.22
C THR A 32 15.00 -21.26 -2.25
N LEU A 33 15.09 -21.61 -3.55
CA LEU A 33 14.52 -20.79 -4.62
C LEU A 33 12.99 -20.64 -4.46
N GLY A 34 12.30 -21.72 -4.16
CA GLY A 34 10.85 -21.68 -3.93
C GLY A 34 10.45 -20.83 -2.73
N LEU A 35 11.25 -20.86 -1.64
CA LEU A 35 11.06 -20.00 -0.49
C LEU A 35 11.34 -18.52 -0.83
N ALA A 36 12.41 -18.26 -1.56
CA ALA A 36 12.74 -16.91 -2.02
C ALA A 36 11.65 -16.32 -2.92
N MET A 37 11.07 -17.13 -3.81
CA MET A 37 9.97 -16.68 -4.68
C MET A 37 8.65 -16.45 -3.93
N LYS A 38 8.41 -17.14 -2.81
CA LYS A 38 7.25 -16.89 -1.95
C LYS A 38 7.37 -15.61 -1.12
N GLY A 39 8.60 -15.20 -0.84
CA GLY A 39 8.91 -13.95 -0.14
C GLY A 39 9.21 -12.79 -1.08
N SER A 40 8.86 -12.89 -2.38
CA SER A 40 9.01 -11.75 -3.27
C SER A 40 8.08 -10.65 -2.79
N ASP A 41 8.65 -9.68 -2.08
CA ASP A 41 8.05 -8.39 -1.85
C ASP A 41 7.42 -7.91 -3.16
N ALA A 42 6.25 -7.28 -3.04
CA ALA A 42 5.57 -6.67 -4.17
C ALA A 42 6.61 -5.97 -5.06
N GLU A 43 6.71 -6.43 -6.31
CA GLU A 43 7.68 -5.90 -7.27
C GLU A 43 7.63 -4.38 -7.22
N LEU A 44 8.75 -3.77 -6.82
CA LEU A 44 8.95 -2.34 -6.99
C LEU A 44 8.65 -2.00 -8.46
N PRO A 45 7.78 -1.02 -8.74
CA PRO A 45 7.39 -0.68 -10.10
C PRO A 45 8.61 -0.45 -10.96
N LYS A 46 8.65 -1.08 -12.11
CA LYS A 46 9.80 -1.25 -13.01
C LYS A 46 10.34 0.01 -13.66
N SER A 47 10.04 1.21 -13.18
CA SER A 47 10.64 2.39 -13.82
C SER A 47 10.74 3.58 -12.86
N TYR A 48 11.97 3.92 -12.52
CA TYR A 48 12.32 5.22 -11.91
C TYR A 48 11.78 6.42 -12.72
N ALA A 49 11.65 6.27 -14.04
CA ALA A 49 11.03 7.28 -14.90
C ALA A 49 9.52 7.43 -14.63
N THR A 50 8.81 6.32 -14.37
CA THR A 50 7.39 6.35 -14.01
C THR A 50 7.18 6.89 -12.60
N GLU A 51 8.07 6.60 -11.67
CA GLU A 51 8.04 7.17 -10.31
C GLU A 51 8.28 8.67 -10.32
N GLY A 52 9.23 9.16 -11.12
CA GLY A 52 9.47 10.59 -11.30
C GLY A 52 8.24 11.31 -11.86
N GLN A 53 7.62 10.76 -12.90
CA GLN A 53 6.39 11.32 -13.48
C GLN A 53 5.21 11.26 -12.52
N ALA A 54 5.07 10.19 -11.74
CA ALA A 54 4.03 10.06 -10.73
C ALA A 54 4.23 11.08 -9.60
N LEU A 55 5.46 11.31 -9.17
CA LEU A 55 5.79 12.32 -8.17
C LEU A 55 5.52 13.73 -8.69
N ASP A 56 5.90 14.05 -9.92
CA ASP A 56 5.64 15.35 -10.54
C ASP A 56 4.14 15.61 -10.70
N ALA A 57 3.38 14.61 -11.13
CA ALA A 57 1.92 14.70 -11.21
C ALA A 57 1.29 14.93 -9.84
N ASP A 58 1.79 14.26 -8.82
CA ASP A 58 1.32 14.40 -7.46
C ASP A 58 1.62 15.78 -6.86
N LEU A 59 2.82 16.30 -7.11
CA LEU A 59 3.19 17.67 -6.73
C LEU A 59 2.35 18.72 -7.46
N ALA A 60 2.00 18.46 -8.73
CA ALA A 60 1.12 19.33 -9.50
C ALA A 60 -0.29 19.42 -8.89
N LEU A 61 -0.86 18.29 -8.44
CA LEU A 61 -2.16 18.26 -7.77
C LEU A 61 -2.15 19.00 -6.43
N GLY A 62 -1.07 18.88 -5.66
CA GLY A 62 -0.90 19.66 -4.43
C GLY A 62 -0.75 21.16 -4.69
N LYS A 63 -0.05 21.56 -5.77
CA LYS A 63 0.03 22.96 -6.20
C LYS A 63 -1.34 23.48 -6.64
N ALA A 64 -2.12 22.69 -7.38
CA ALA A 64 -3.47 23.04 -7.79
C ALA A 64 -4.38 23.29 -6.57
N ALA A 65 -4.32 22.44 -5.55
CA ALA A 65 -5.07 22.66 -4.31
C ALA A 65 -4.75 24.01 -3.67
N ARG A 66 -3.45 24.37 -3.59
CA ARG A 66 -3.03 25.68 -3.06
C ARG A 66 -3.49 26.87 -3.92
N GLN A 67 -3.42 26.74 -5.25
CA GLN A 67 -3.89 27.80 -6.17
C GLN A 67 -5.38 28.04 -6.06
N LEU A 68 -6.18 26.99 -5.89
CA LEU A 68 -7.61 27.05 -5.68
C LEU A 68 -8.00 27.45 -4.23
N GLY A 69 -7.02 27.57 -3.33
CA GLY A 69 -7.24 27.86 -1.92
C GLY A 69 -8.05 26.78 -1.22
N ILE A 70 -7.88 25.50 -1.64
CA ILE A 70 -8.57 24.37 -1.03
C ILE A 70 -7.95 24.06 0.31
N GLN A 71 -8.79 24.03 1.33
CA GLN A 71 -8.48 23.61 2.70
C GLN A 71 -9.51 22.58 3.15
N ALA A 72 -9.10 21.60 3.90
CA ALA A 72 -10.01 20.61 4.46
C ALA A 72 -9.72 20.35 5.93
N ALA A 73 -10.80 20.22 6.71
CA ALA A 73 -10.77 19.70 8.07
C ALA A 73 -11.50 18.36 8.10
N LEU A 74 -10.91 17.36 8.73
CA LEU A 74 -11.42 15.99 8.75
C LEU A 74 -11.64 15.54 10.20
N ASP A 75 -12.82 15.02 10.46
CA ASP A 75 -13.17 14.37 11.72
C ASP A 75 -13.33 12.87 11.44
N LEU A 76 -12.70 12.05 12.25
CA LEU A 76 -12.79 10.59 12.21
C LEU A 76 -13.08 10.10 13.62
N ASP A 77 -14.29 9.60 13.83
CA ASP A 77 -14.71 9.09 15.14
C ASP A 77 -14.36 7.60 15.33
N THR A 78 -14.64 7.10 16.53
CA THR A 78 -14.40 5.68 16.89
C THR A 78 -15.36 4.72 16.21
N THR A 79 -16.48 5.20 15.67
CA THR A 79 -17.48 4.38 14.98
C THR A 79 -17.18 4.23 13.49
N GLY A 80 -16.12 4.90 13.01
CA GLY A 80 -15.72 4.88 11.61
C GLY A 80 -16.48 5.90 10.74
N ILE A 81 -17.25 6.81 11.34
CA ILE A 81 -17.87 7.90 10.60
C ILE A 81 -16.78 8.95 10.30
N ILE A 82 -16.74 9.35 9.05
CA ILE A 82 -15.82 10.37 8.54
C ILE A 82 -16.64 11.58 8.11
N VAL A 83 -16.28 12.74 8.63
CA VAL A 83 -16.83 14.02 8.20
C VAL A 83 -15.70 14.90 7.71
N ALA A 84 -15.75 15.31 6.45
CA ALA A 84 -14.78 16.22 5.86
C ALA A 84 -15.44 17.56 5.55
N ARG A 85 -14.89 18.65 6.08
CA ARG A 85 -15.31 20.02 5.77
C ARG A 85 -14.26 20.63 4.85
N VAL A 86 -14.67 20.88 3.61
CA VAL A 86 -13.81 21.41 2.56
C VAL A 86 -14.19 22.84 2.27
N HIS A 87 -13.22 23.73 2.29
CA HIS A 87 -13.38 25.13 1.89
C HIS A 87 -12.53 25.40 0.64
N SER A 88 -13.09 26.14 -0.32
CA SER A 88 -12.40 26.63 -1.50
C SER A 88 -12.46 28.15 -1.53
N ALA A 89 -11.34 28.78 -1.82
CA ALA A 89 -11.34 30.22 -2.12
C ALA A 89 -11.76 30.53 -3.57
N SER A 90 -11.85 29.51 -4.41
CA SER A 90 -12.32 29.60 -5.78
C SER A 90 -13.85 29.74 -5.84
N SER A 91 -14.34 30.41 -6.86
CA SER A 91 -15.80 30.50 -7.15
C SER A 91 -16.35 29.23 -7.81
N GLU A 92 -15.51 28.24 -8.11
CA GLU A 92 -15.96 26.99 -8.69
C GLU A 92 -16.73 26.15 -7.65
N PRO A 93 -17.84 25.52 -8.05
CA PRO A 93 -18.60 24.67 -7.16
C PRO A 93 -17.77 23.45 -6.75
N LEU A 94 -17.84 23.10 -5.48
CA LEU A 94 -17.22 21.89 -4.96
C LEU A 94 -17.92 20.65 -5.55
N PRO A 95 -17.19 19.55 -5.80
CA PRO A 95 -17.74 18.34 -6.41
C PRO A 95 -18.71 17.63 -5.47
N VAL A 96 -19.63 16.85 -5.99
CA VAL A 96 -20.57 16.04 -5.21
C VAL A 96 -19.86 14.88 -4.50
N ARG A 97 -18.69 14.44 -5.00
CA ARG A 97 -17.94 13.30 -4.46
C ARG A 97 -16.46 13.60 -4.41
N LEU A 98 -15.84 13.22 -3.30
CA LEU A 98 -14.40 13.24 -3.09
C LEU A 98 -13.91 11.84 -2.78
N SER A 99 -12.64 11.55 -3.07
CA SER A 99 -11.99 10.29 -2.69
C SER A 99 -11.05 10.54 -1.53
N LEU A 100 -11.22 9.76 -0.46
CA LEU A 100 -10.31 9.73 0.68
C LEU A 100 -9.56 8.40 0.68
N THR A 101 -8.26 8.47 0.49
CA THR A 101 -7.36 7.31 0.69
C THR A 101 -6.74 7.40 2.07
N MET A 102 -6.87 6.34 2.83
CA MET A 102 -6.31 6.16 4.16
C MET A 102 -5.28 5.04 4.10
N THR A 103 -4.00 5.37 4.25
CA THR A 103 -2.90 4.41 4.28
C THR A 103 -2.40 4.25 5.71
N HIS A 104 -2.46 3.03 6.22
CA HIS A 104 -2.02 2.75 7.58
C HIS A 104 -0.50 2.66 7.65
N VAL A 105 0.13 3.41 8.57
CA VAL A 105 1.60 3.56 8.62
C VAL A 105 2.37 2.24 8.82
N ILE A 106 1.75 1.24 9.44
CA ILE A 106 2.43 -0.01 9.84
C ILE A 106 1.88 -1.23 9.12
N ASN A 107 0.58 -1.23 8.78
CA ASN A 107 -0.10 -2.41 8.24
C ASN A 107 -0.83 -2.07 6.93
N PRO A 108 -0.26 -2.43 5.76
CA PRO A 108 -0.88 -2.17 4.46
C PRO A 108 -2.23 -2.86 4.25
N ASP A 109 -2.50 -3.98 4.93
CA ASP A 109 -3.78 -4.69 4.81
C ASP A 109 -4.97 -3.86 5.33
N ARG A 110 -4.68 -2.82 6.11
CA ARG A 110 -5.65 -1.87 6.64
C ARG A 110 -5.91 -0.68 5.72
N ASP A 111 -5.19 -0.54 4.62
CA ASP A 111 -5.38 0.56 3.67
C ASP A 111 -6.80 0.55 3.12
N ARG A 112 -7.40 1.73 3.07
CA ARG A 112 -8.79 1.91 2.62
C ARG A 112 -8.91 3.10 1.69
N GLN A 113 -9.76 2.94 0.70
CA GLN A 113 -10.23 4.03 -0.15
C GLN A 113 -11.73 4.19 0.06
N ILE A 114 -12.15 5.40 0.36
CA ILE A 114 -13.52 5.73 0.78
C ILE A 114 -14.01 6.87 -0.09
N ASP A 115 -15.19 6.70 -0.66
CA ASP A 115 -15.89 7.79 -1.34
C ASP A 115 -16.64 8.63 -0.30
N LEU A 116 -16.31 9.90 -0.23
CA LEU A 116 -17.02 10.89 0.58
C LEU A 116 -18.07 11.56 -0.30
N ILE A 117 -19.29 11.61 0.18
CA ILE A 117 -20.45 12.16 -0.54
C ILE A 117 -20.83 13.49 0.12
N ALA A 118 -21.10 14.51 -0.70
CA ALA A 118 -21.55 15.81 -0.24
C ALA A 118 -22.90 15.67 0.49
N THR A 119 -23.01 16.36 1.60
CA THR A 119 -24.27 16.50 2.36
C THR A 119 -25.05 17.74 1.88
N ASP A 120 -26.21 18.01 2.49
CA ASP A 120 -26.98 19.22 2.23
C ASP A 120 -26.25 20.49 2.70
N GLU A 121 -25.28 20.35 3.59
CA GLU A 121 -24.42 21.45 4.05
C GLU A 121 -23.27 21.67 3.07
N VAL A 122 -23.18 22.88 2.52
CA VAL A 122 -22.16 23.23 1.51
C VAL A 122 -20.75 23.01 2.05
N GLY A 123 -19.95 22.25 1.29
CA GLY A 123 -18.57 21.93 1.64
C GLY A 123 -18.42 20.82 2.66
N THR A 124 -19.50 20.21 3.14
CA THR A 124 -19.48 19.11 4.08
C THR A 124 -19.73 17.80 3.37
N TYR A 125 -18.85 16.82 3.63
CA TYR A 125 -18.88 15.49 3.03
C TYR A 125 -18.88 14.44 4.14
N THR A 126 -19.56 13.33 3.91
CA THR A 126 -19.58 12.21 4.84
C THR A 126 -19.22 10.90 4.14
N GLY A 127 -18.61 10.02 4.91
CA GLY A 127 -18.27 8.66 4.50
C GLY A 127 -18.17 7.75 5.71
N HIS A 128 -17.98 6.47 5.46
CA HIS A 128 -17.85 5.47 6.50
C HIS A 128 -16.74 4.48 6.19
N ILE A 129 -16.00 4.07 7.21
CA ILE A 129 -15.01 3.00 7.15
C ILE A 129 -15.52 1.78 7.91
N ASP A 130 -15.68 0.64 7.22
CA ASP A 130 -16.13 -0.63 7.80
C ASP A 130 -14.99 -1.38 8.49
N ALA A 131 -14.15 -0.68 9.24
CA ALA A 131 -13.03 -1.25 9.96
C ALA A 131 -12.72 -0.41 11.21
N ASP A 132 -11.95 -0.97 12.15
CA ASP A 132 -11.42 -0.20 13.28
C ASP A 132 -10.58 0.98 12.78
N PRO A 133 -11.00 2.22 13.02
CA PRO A 133 -10.28 3.40 12.54
C PRO A 133 -9.03 3.72 13.35
N SER A 134 -8.79 3.04 14.47
CA SER A 134 -7.68 3.34 15.37
C SER A 134 -6.31 3.19 14.71
N GLY A 135 -5.36 4.03 15.10
CA GLY A 135 -3.98 3.98 14.63
C GLY A 135 -3.51 5.23 13.92
N ARG A 136 -2.32 5.14 13.32
CA ARG A 136 -1.71 6.24 12.57
C ARG A 136 -1.91 6.06 11.08
N TRP A 137 -2.39 7.12 10.44
CA TRP A 137 -2.79 7.11 9.04
C TRP A 137 -2.11 8.23 8.26
N LEU A 138 -1.74 7.92 7.03
CA LEU A 138 -1.50 8.90 6.00
C LEU A 138 -2.82 9.08 5.25
N LEU A 139 -3.28 10.33 5.18
CA LEU A 139 -4.55 10.69 4.57
C LEU A 139 -4.29 11.44 3.27
N GLN A 140 -5.02 11.07 2.25
CA GLN A 140 -5.02 11.74 0.97
C GLN A 140 -6.46 11.98 0.54
N LEU A 141 -6.85 13.24 0.47
CA LEU A 141 -8.16 13.67 -0.03
C LEU A 141 -7.98 14.26 -1.42
N ASP A 142 -8.72 13.77 -2.39
CA ASP A 142 -8.59 14.24 -3.75
C ASP A 142 -9.91 14.33 -4.52
N GLN A 143 -9.90 15.21 -5.51
CA GLN A 143 -10.91 15.29 -6.56
C GLN A 143 -10.26 14.84 -7.87
N LYS A 144 -10.43 13.56 -8.22
CA LYS A 144 -10.04 12.93 -9.49
C LYS A 144 -9.12 13.77 -10.39
N ALA A 145 -7.82 13.76 -10.13
CA ALA A 145 -6.80 14.43 -10.94
C ALA A 145 -6.95 15.97 -11.10
N VAL A 146 -7.76 16.63 -10.28
CA VAL A 146 -7.90 18.10 -10.27
C VAL A 146 -7.03 18.71 -9.16
N TRP A 147 -7.18 18.23 -7.94
CA TRP A 147 -6.39 18.66 -6.78
C TRP A 147 -6.25 17.54 -5.75
N ARG A 148 -5.28 17.67 -4.87
CA ARG A 148 -4.98 16.71 -3.80
C ARG A 148 -4.50 17.41 -2.55
N LEU A 149 -5.06 17.01 -1.41
CA LEU A 149 -4.57 17.37 -0.08
C LEU A 149 -4.02 16.15 0.62
N ARG A 150 -2.98 16.35 1.40
CA ARG A 150 -2.37 15.32 2.23
C ARG A 150 -2.30 15.74 3.67
N GLY A 151 -2.34 14.75 4.56
CA GLY A 151 -2.15 14.95 5.99
C GLY A 151 -1.82 13.65 6.69
N ARG A 152 -1.56 13.77 7.98
CA ARG A 152 -1.31 12.63 8.87
C ARG A 152 -2.28 12.71 10.04
N ALA A 153 -2.87 11.58 10.40
CA ALA A 153 -3.76 11.49 11.55
C ALA A 153 -3.33 10.38 12.50
N SER A 154 -3.67 10.56 13.75
CA SER A 154 -3.76 9.49 14.72
C SER A 154 -5.22 9.37 15.10
N ALA A 155 -5.89 8.33 14.62
CA ALA A 155 -7.33 8.17 14.86
C ALA A 155 -7.62 7.52 16.22
N PRO A 156 -8.72 7.91 16.89
CA PRO A 156 -9.72 8.91 16.48
C PRO A 156 -9.16 10.33 16.47
N ALA A 157 -9.65 11.19 15.58
CA ALA A 157 -9.16 12.56 15.42
C ALA A 157 -10.31 13.52 15.08
N ASN A 158 -10.26 14.72 15.64
CA ASN A 158 -11.21 15.79 15.36
C ASN A 158 -10.46 17.03 14.87
N GLY A 159 -11.01 17.69 13.85
CA GLY A 159 -10.50 18.95 13.32
C GLY A 159 -9.12 18.83 12.68
N LEU A 160 -8.78 17.66 12.15
CA LEU A 160 -7.51 17.42 11.47
C LEU A 160 -7.45 18.24 10.18
N ARG A 161 -6.48 19.13 10.07
CA ARG A 161 -6.28 19.93 8.86
C ARG A 161 -5.45 19.18 7.84
N LEU A 162 -5.90 19.22 6.58
CA LEU A 162 -5.18 18.70 5.43
C LEU A 162 -4.69 19.86 4.57
N GLY A 163 -3.50 19.71 3.99
CA GLY A 163 -2.95 20.68 3.04
C GLY A 163 -1.99 21.72 3.62
N GLU A 164 -1.50 21.50 4.84
CA GLU A 164 -0.37 22.27 5.41
C GLU A 164 0.97 21.70 4.97
#